data_0fb7c692a6776690929a671075417113
#
_entry.id   0fb7c692a6776690929a671075417113
#
_cell.length_a   1.000
_cell.length_b   1.000
_cell.length_c   1.000
_cell.angle_alpha   90.00
_cell.angle_beta   90.00
_cell.angle_gamma   90.00
#
_symmetry.space_group_name_H-M   'P 1'
#
loop_
_entity.id
_entity.type
_entity.pdbx_description
1 polymer ?
#
loop_
_entity_poly.entity_id
_entity_poly.type
_entity_poly.pdbx_seq_one_letter_code
_entity_poly.pdbx_strand_id
1 'polypeptide(L)'
;MTQSNPAAQTASQSAPQAPASGYPIFNRADAAASDFNALNTVITRLLSGRRTIVPVQVKAVSGAGLNPVGTVDVQPMVHQQDASGRIMPHGVLYNVPYFRLQGGCRAVILDPMEGDIGLALVADRDIFNVKTARANAAPGSFRQQNMADALYIGGFLNGTPQEYLWFSENGITLKTSGTVSIDAQNTHISGPVAIDGSLTVSQDATANGISLTQHTHPGVQPGSGTTGTPQG
;
A
#
# COMPACT_ATOMS: atom_id res chain seq x y z
N MET A 1 -6.75 57.76 -28.87
CA MET A 1 -7.80 56.77 -28.63
C MET A 1 -7.21 55.72 -27.76
N THR A 2 -7.40 55.87 -26.47
CA THR A 2 -6.85 54.97 -25.41
C THR A 2 -8.01 54.07 -24.95
N GLN A 3 -7.91 52.78 -25.22
CA GLN A 3 -8.87 51.80 -24.70
C GLN A 3 -8.45 51.36 -23.29
N SER A 4 -9.30 51.61 -22.34
CA SER A 4 -9.19 51.17 -20.96
C SER A 4 -9.55 49.69 -20.82
N ASN A 5 -8.68 48.91 -20.21
CA ASN A 5 -8.87 47.51 -19.86
C ASN A 5 -9.72 47.42 -18.57
N PRO A 6 -10.87 46.70 -18.52
CA PRO A 6 -11.59 46.52 -17.28
C PRO A 6 -10.94 45.42 -16.43
N ALA A 7 -10.65 45.78 -15.18
CA ALA A 7 -10.08 44.94 -14.14
C ALA A 7 -10.95 43.67 -13.90
N ALA A 8 -10.29 42.52 -13.87
CA ALA A 8 -10.88 41.26 -13.47
C ALA A 8 -11.24 41.32 -11.98
N GLN A 9 -12.52 41.30 -11.67
CA GLN A 9 -13.04 41.05 -10.33
C GLN A 9 -12.82 39.59 -9.97
N THR A 10 -11.84 39.31 -9.13
CA THR A 10 -11.69 38.03 -8.45
C THR A 10 -12.84 37.88 -7.45
N ALA A 11 -13.84 37.12 -7.82
CA ALA A 11 -14.85 36.66 -6.88
C ALA A 11 -14.16 35.70 -5.89
N SER A 12 -14.02 36.15 -4.65
CA SER A 12 -13.66 35.30 -3.52
C SER A 12 -14.82 34.32 -3.30
N GLN A 13 -14.65 33.10 -3.80
CA GLN A 13 -15.53 31.98 -3.39
C GLN A 13 -15.20 31.68 -1.94
N SER A 14 -16.06 32.16 -1.02
CA SER A 14 -16.10 31.67 0.33
C SER A 14 -16.39 30.17 0.30
N ALA A 15 -15.50 29.36 0.87
CA ALA A 15 -15.73 27.94 1.06
C ALA A 15 -17.10 27.73 1.74
N PRO A 16 -17.88 26.71 1.35
CA PRO A 16 -19.17 26.45 1.98
C PRO A 16 -18.92 26.21 3.46
N GLN A 17 -19.46 27.10 4.29
CA GLN A 17 -19.44 26.99 5.73
C GLN A 17 -20.22 25.72 6.08
N ALA A 18 -19.53 24.71 6.64
CA ALA A 18 -20.17 23.49 7.11
C ALA A 18 -21.32 23.87 8.06
N PRO A 19 -22.50 23.28 7.94
CA PRO A 19 -23.59 23.56 8.83
C PRO A 19 -23.15 23.28 10.26
N ALA A 20 -23.31 24.24 11.13
CA ALA A 20 -23.11 24.09 12.58
C ALA A 20 -24.24 23.21 13.14
N SER A 21 -24.22 21.92 12.79
CA SER A 21 -25.05 20.89 13.40
C SER A 21 -24.08 19.89 14.02
N GLY A 22 -23.79 20.08 15.31
CA GLY A 22 -23.25 19.03 16.13
C GLY A 22 -24.04 17.76 15.85
N TYR A 23 -23.38 16.63 15.69
CA TYR A 23 -24.03 15.35 15.43
C TYR A 23 -25.12 15.12 16.49
N PRO A 24 -26.42 15.09 16.11
CA PRO A 24 -27.51 15.09 17.10
C PRO A 24 -27.71 13.73 17.77
N ILE A 25 -26.71 12.82 17.68
CA ILE A 25 -26.82 11.45 18.16
C ILE A 25 -26.77 11.36 19.69
N PHE A 26 -26.19 12.36 20.37
CA PHE A 26 -25.91 12.23 21.81
C PHE A 26 -26.95 12.89 22.74
N ASN A 27 -27.81 13.79 22.27
CA ASN A 27 -28.83 14.45 23.05
C ASN A 27 -30.04 14.84 22.19
N ARG A 28 -30.74 13.85 21.66
CA ARG A 28 -32.02 14.16 21.00
C ARG A 28 -33.05 14.45 22.12
N ALA A 29 -33.51 15.67 22.19
CA ALA A 29 -34.61 16.07 23.10
C ALA A 29 -35.89 15.27 22.85
N ASP A 30 -36.04 14.70 21.65
CA ASP A 30 -37.14 13.85 21.24
C ASP A 30 -36.98 12.35 21.63
N ALA A 31 -35.83 11.95 22.17
CA ALA A 31 -35.58 10.56 22.57
C ALA A 31 -36.59 10.06 23.66
N ALA A 32 -37.11 10.93 24.50
CA ALA A 32 -38.10 10.60 25.50
C ALA A 32 -39.55 10.85 25.05
N ALA A 33 -39.78 11.29 23.81
CA ALA A 33 -41.10 11.71 23.33
C ALA A 33 -42.04 10.52 23.02
N SER A 34 -41.48 9.31 22.81
CA SER A 34 -42.24 8.08 22.62
C SER A 34 -41.35 6.84 22.82
N ASP A 35 -41.94 5.69 23.12
CA ASP A 35 -41.23 4.41 23.23
C ASP A 35 -40.47 4.06 21.94
N PHE A 36 -41.03 4.39 20.79
CA PHE A 36 -40.36 4.23 19.49
C PHE A 36 -39.09 5.07 19.40
N ASN A 37 -39.16 6.34 19.80
CA ASN A 37 -38.00 7.23 19.76
C ASN A 37 -36.93 6.79 20.76
N ALA A 38 -37.31 6.33 21.94
CA ALA A 38 -36.41 5.80 22.95
C ALA A 38 -35.67 4.54 22.39
N LEU A 39 -36.39 3.58 21.81
CA LEU A 39 -35.83 2.38 21.22
C LEU A 39 -34.91 2.70 20.03
N ASN A 40 -35.35 3.57 19.13
CA ASN A 40 -34.54 4.03 17.99
C ASN A 40 -33.25 4.71 18.44
N THR A 41 -33.28 5.52 19.51
CA THR A 41 -32.11 6.15 20.10
C THR A 41 -31.14 5.11 20.66
N VAL A 42 -31.64 4.09 21.37
CA VAL A 42 -30.80 3.00 21.89
C VAL A 42 -30.16 2.20 20.75
N ILE A 43 -30.94 1.81 19.73
CA ILE A 43 -30.43 1.08 18.57
C ILE A 43 -29.37 1.89 17.84
N THR A 44 -29.63 3.17 17.58
CA THR A 44 -28.68 4.05 16.90
C THR A 44 -27.38 4.18 17.70
N ARG A 45 -27.45 4.33 19.04
CA ARG A 45 -26.25 4.36 19.89
C ARG A 45 -25.46 3.06 19.83
N LEU A 46 -26.11 1.91 19.86
CA LEU A 46 -25.47 0.62 19.77
C LEU A 46 -24.78 0.43 18.40
N LEU A 47 -25.45 0.83 17.33
CA LEU A 47 -24.91 0.72 15.97
C LEU A 47 -23.78 1.72 15.71
N SER A 48 -23.89 2.97 16.20
CA SER A 48 -22.85 4.00 16.03
C SER A 48 -21.57 3.70 16.82
N GLY A 49 -21.65 2.86 17.85
CA GLY A 49 -20.48 2.35 18.57
C GLY A 49 -19.70 1.26 17.84
N ARG A 50 -20.29 0.66 16.79
CA ARG A 50 -19.64 -0.40 16.04
C ARG A 50 -18.64 0.16 15.02
N ARG A 51 -17.43 -0.33 15.09
CA ARG A 51 -16.34 0.03 14.19
C ARG A 51 -16.11 -1.12 13.22
N THR A 52 -16.11 -0.85 11.91
CA THR A 52 -15.91 -1.86 10.87
C THR A 52 -14.65 -1.58 10.06
N ILE A 53 -14.57 -0.41 9.45
CA ILE A 53 -13.44 0.03 8.62
C ILE A 53 -13.12 1.47 9.00
N VAL A 54 -11.83 1.75 9.22
CA VAL A 54 -11.36 3.07 9.63
C VAL A 54 -10.15 3.45 8.76
N PRO A 55 -10.15 4.61 8.08
CA PRO A 55 -8.94 5.15 7.45
C PRO A 55 -7.87 5.42 8.50
N VAL A 56 -6.65 4.95 8.25
CA VAL A 56 -5.53 5.07 9.19
C VAL A 56 -4.26 5.47 8.47
N GLN A 57 -3.36 6.13 9.20
CA GLN A 57 -2.00 6.43 8.75
C GLN A 57 -0.99 5.58 9.55
N VAL A 58 -0.03 5.00 8.85
CA VAL A 58 1.08 4.24 9.43
C VAL A 58 2.03 5.18 10.17
N LYS A 59 2.39 4.83 11.40
CA LYS A 59 3.33 5.55 12.27
C LYS A 59 4.62 4.78 12.50
N ALA A 60 4.57 3.46 12.45
CA ALA A 60 5.74 2.60 12.52
C ALA A 60 5.45 1.24 11.88
N VAL A 61 6.50 0.56 11.43
CA VAL A 61 6.45 -0.76 10.81
C VAL A 61 7.42 -1.71 11.51
N SER A 62 6.98 -2.93 11.77
CA SER A 62 7.80 -3.99 12.38
C SER A 62 7.68 -5.29 11.60
N GLY A 63 8.79 -6.02 11.41
CA GLY A 63 8.79 -7.31 10.73
C GLY A 63 8.67 -7.23 9.20
N ALA A 64 9.24 -6.21 8.59
CA ALA A 64 9.31 -6.05 7.12
C ALA A 64 10.26 -7.06 6.45
N GLY A 65 10.17 -7.17 5.12
CA GLY A 65 11.04 -8.01 4.28
C GLY A 65 10.67 -9.50 4.27
N LEU A 66 11.65 -10.38 4.10
CA LEU A 66 11.46 -11.84 4.01
C LEU A 66 11.10 -12.51 5.33
N ASN A 67 10.81 -11.75 6.35
CA ASN A 67 10.30 -12.23 7.62
C ASN A 67 8.82 -12.68 7.52
N PRO A 68 8.30 -13.42 8.51
CA PRO A 68 6.87 -13.58 8.66
C PRO A 68 6.15 -12.22 8.63
N VAL A 69 4.91 -12.18 8.13
CA VAL A 69 4.14 -10.92 8.05
C VAL A 69 4.18 -10.20 9.40
N GLY A 70 4.58 -8.94 9.35
CA GLY A 70 4.78 -8.12 10.52
C GLY A 70 3.52 -7.36 10.96
N THR A 71 3.75 -6.31 11.74
CA THR A 71 2.72 -5.43 12.26
C THR A 71 3.05 -3.98 11.97
N VAL A 72 2.05 -3.14 11.98
CA VAL A 72 2.16 -1.69 11.88
C VAL A 72 1.52 -1.04 13.12
N ASP A 73 2.06 0.10 13.50
CA ASP A 73 1.39 1.01 14.42
C ASP A 73 0.68 2.06 13.57
N VAL A 74 -0.62 2.23 13.78
CA VAL A 74 -1.44 3.10 12.94
C VAL A 74 -2.25 4.09 13.76
N GLN A 75 -2.51 5.26 13.21
CA GLN A 75 -3.35 6.27 13.81
C GLN A 75 -4.62 6.50 12.98
N PRO A 76 -5.82 6.38 13.57
CA PRO A 76 -7.06 6.73 12.90
C PRO A 76 -7.06 8.19 12.44
N MET A 77 -7.43 8.41 11.17
CA MET A 77 -7.38 9.74 10.54
C MET A 77 -8.66 10.55 10.77
N VAL A 78 -9.79 9.86 10.95
CA VAL A 78 -11.06 10.53 11.27
C VAL A 78 -11.12 10.76 12.78
N HIS A 79 -11.02 12.02 13.18
CA HIS A 79 -11.02 12.39 14.58
C HIS A 79 -12.41 12.31 15.21
N GLN A 80 -12.45 12.17 16.52
CA GLN A 80 -13.68 12.35 17.30
C GLN A 80 -13.95 13.84 17.52
N GLN A 81 -15.21 14.16 17.77
CA GLN A 81 -15.62 15.50 18.19
C GLN A 81 -16.42 15.39 19.49
N ASP A 82 -16.17 16.29 20.41
CA ASP A 82 -17.02 16.43 21.61
C ASP A 82 -18.33 17.17 21.27
N ALA A 83 -19.22 17.29 22.25
CA ALA A 83 -20.51 17.97 22.07
C ALA A 83 -20.39 19.47 21.73
N SER A 84 -19.24 20.08 21.96
CA SER A 84 -18.93 21.48 21.58
C SER A 84 -18.32 21.60 20.17
N GLY A 85 -18.09 20.46 19.49
CA GLY A 85 -17.44 20.41 18.17
C GLY A 85 -15.91 20.42 18.24
N ARG A 86 -15.29 20.33 19.43
CA ARG A 86 -13.85 20.29 19.58
C ARG A 86 -13.30 18.95 19.09
N ILE A 87 -12.26 19.01 18.26
CA ILE A 87 -11.59 17.84 17.70
C ILE A 87 -10.80 17.12 18.80
N MET A 88 -11.00 15.79 18.89
CA MET A 88 -10.28 14.90 19.78
C MET A 88 -9.60 13.82 18.94
N PRO A 89 -8.26 13.89 18.73
CA PRO A 89 -7.53 12.88 17.99
C PRO A 89 -7.62 11.51 18.66
N HIS A 90 -7.72 10.47 17.85
CA HIS A 90 -7.53 9.09 18.34
C HIS A 90 -6.05 8.84 18.71
N GLY A 91 -5.83 7.99 19.72
CA GLY A 91 -4.51 7.44 20.01
C GLY A 91 -4.04 6.49 18.91
N VAL A 92 -2.76 6.14 18.96
CA VAL A 92 -2.14 5.16 18.08
C VAL A 92 -2.62 3.76 18.46
N LEU A 93 -2.91 2.95 17.46
CA LEU A 93 -3.21 1.51 17.57
C LEU A 93 -1.91 0.75 17.31
N TYR A 94 -1.47 -0.03 18.27
CA TYR A 94 -0.18 -0.73 18.20
C TYR A 94 -0.31 -2.19 17.77
N ASN A 95 0.72 -2.69 17.10
CA ASN A 95 0.85 -4.11 16.70
C ASN A 95 -0.34 -4.61 15.88
N VAL A 96 -0.81 -3.80 14.92
CA VAL A 96 -1.87 -4.17 13.98
C VAL A 96 -1.25 -5.02 12.87
N PRO A 97 -1.65 -6.29 12.65
CA PRO A 97 -1.12 -7.09 11.55
C PRO A 97 -1.48 -6.45 10.21
N TYR A 98 -0.55 -6.45 9.25
CA TYR A 98 -0.86 -5.96 7.92
C TYR A 98 -1.05 -7.10 6.91
N PHE A 99 -1.82 -6.83 5.88
CA PHE A 99 -2.06 -7.77 4.79
C PHE A 99 -0.81 -7.88 3.89
N ARG A 100 -0.45 -9.11 3.53
CA ARG A 100 0.53 -9.43 2.50
C ARG A 100 -0.12 -10.39 1.51
N LEU A 101 0.05 -10.15 0.22
CA LEU A 101 -0.40 -11.08 -0.82
C LEU A 101 0.48 -12.34 -0.76
N GLN A 102 0.04 -13.35 -0.01
CA GLN A 102 0.79 -14.56 0.28
C GLN A 102 -0.10 -15.79 0.23
N GLY A 103 0.45 -16.90 -0.31
CA GLY A 103 -0.17 -18.22 -0.30
C GLY A 103 0.88 -19.31 -0.15
N GLY A 104 0.79 -20.10 0.93
CA GLY A 104 1.81 -21.09 1.27
C GLY A 104 3.19 -20.44 1.45
N CYS A 105 4.18 -20.91 0.69
CA CYS A 105 5.56 -20.38 0.71
C CYS A 105 5.82 -19.26 -0.33
N ARG A 106 4.80 -18.75 -1.02
CA ARG A 106 4.94 -17.76 -2.09
C ARG A 106 4.28 -16.46 -1.69
N ALA A 107 4.96 -15.32 -1.96
CA ALA A 107 4.44 -14.00 -1.62
C ALA A 107 4.87 -12.93 -2.62
N VAL A 108 4.06 -11.87 -2.72
CA VAL A 108 4.49 -10.57 -3.20
C VAL A 108 4.72 -9.70 -1.96
N ILE A 109 5.96 -9.29 -1.75
CA ILE A 109 6.34 -8.50 -0.57
C ILE A 109 6.35 -7.04 -0.97
N LEU A 110 5.40 -6.30 -0.42
CA LEU A 110 5.26 -4.86 -0.53
C LEU A 110 4.89 -4.36 0.87
N ASP A 111 5.91 -4.11 1.66
CA ASP A 111 5.72 -3.73 3.07
C ASP A 111 5.24 -2.28 3.17
N PRO A 112 4.35 -1.97 4.13
CA PRO A 112 3.95 -0.60 4.41
C PRO A 112 5.14 0.25 4.84
N MET A 113 5.05 1.56 4.58
CA MET A 113 6.03 2.55 5.03
C MET A 113 5.37 3.54 6.00
N GLU A 114 6.18 4.17 6.84
CA GLU A 114 5.72 5.27 7.68
C GLU A 114 5.15 6.40 6.81
N GLY A 115 3.98 6.89 7.17
CA GLY A 115 3.24 7.89 6.40
C GLY A 115 2.20 7.31 5.44
N ASP A 116 2.27 6.02 5.11
CA ASP A 116 1.27 5.38 4.25
C ASP A 116 -0.13 5.47 4.83
N ILE A 117 -1.09 5.65 3.94
CA ILE A 117 -2.51 5.67 4.27
C ILE A 117 -3.14 4.34 3.84
N GLY A 118 -3.92 3.76 4.73
CA GLY A 118 -4.62 2.51 4.50
C GLY A 118 -5.91 2.42 5.29
N LEU A 119 -6.45 1.22 5.33
CA LEU A 119 -7.69 0.90 6.02
C LEU A 119 -7.39 -0.08 7.16
N ALA A 120 -7.88 0.21 8.35
CA ALA A 120 -7.94 -0.73 9.46
C ALA A 120 -9.31 -1.42 9.46
N LEU A 121 -9.32 -2.72 9.23
CA LEU A 121 -10.50 -3.59 9.29
C LEU A 121 -10.63 -4.13 10.71
N VAL A 122 -11.67 -3.75 11.41
CA VAL A 122 -11.88 -4.13 12.81
C VAL A 122 -12.56 -5.49 12.88
N ALA A 123 -11.93 -6.45 13.57
CA ALA A 123 -12.51 -7.75 13.81
C ALA A 123 -13.70 -7.66 14.79
N ASP A 124 -14.64 -8.58 14.67
CA ASP A 124 -15.81 -8.67 15.54
C ASP A 124 -15.48 -9.11 16.97
N ARG A 125 -14.38 -9.83 17.17
CA ARG A 125 -13.88 -10.38 18.42
C ARG A 125 -12.41 -10.03 18.64
N ASP A 126 -11.97 -10.22 19.89
CA ASP A 126 -10.58 -10.11 20.29
C ASP A 126 -9.72 -11.16 19.59
N ILE A 127 -8.78 -10.73 18.72
CA ILE A 127 -7.88 -11.57 17.93
C ILE A 127 -6.51 -11.77 18.58
N PHE A 128 -6.33 -11.35 19.82
CA PHE A 128 -5.00 -11.40 20.47
C PHE A 128 -4.39 -12.80 20.47
N ASN A 129 -5.16 -13.81 20.86
CA ASN A 129 -4.67 -15.18 20.90
C ASN A 129 -4.38 -15.75 19.51
N VAL A 130 -5.19 -15.39 18.49
CA VAL A 130 -4.94 -15.77 17.09
C VAL A 130 -3.65 -15.13 16.56
N LYS A 131 -3.41 -13.85 16.86
CA LYS A 131 -2.15 -13.16 16.49
C LYS A 131 -0.93 -13.85 17.10
N THR A 132 -1.03 -14.25 18.36
CA THR A 132 0.09 -14.85 19.09
C THR A 132 0.36 -16.29 18.67
N ALA A 133 -0.69 -17.10 18.58
CA ALA A 133 -0.58 -18.53 18.26
C ALA A 133 -0.44 -18.79 16.75
N ARG A 134 -0.89 -17.87 15.89
CA ARG A 134 -1.03 -18.05 14.43
C ARG A 134 -1.82 -19.33 14.07
N ALA A 135 -2.80 -19.66 14.89
CA ALA A 135 -3.64 -20.85 14.81
C ALA A 135 -5.03 -20.54 15.36
N ASN A 136 -5.95 -21.50 15.23
CA ASN A 136 -7.26 -21.41 15.84
C ASN A 136 -7.13 -21.24 17.36
N ALA A 137 -7.77 -20.21 17.90
CA ALA A 137 -7.71 -19.90 19.32
C ALA A 137 -9.04 -19.28 19.79
N ALA A 138 -9.33 -19.40 21.09
CA ALA A 138 -10.43 -18.67 21.71
C ALA A 138 -10.14 -17.15 21.71
N PRO A 139 -11.19 -16.31 21.76
CA PRO A 139 -10.98 -14.87 21.94
C PRO A 139 -10.14 -14.57 23.18
N GLY A 140 -9.27 -13.54 23.11
CA GLY A 140 -8.42 -13.16 24.23
C GLY A 140 -9.22 -12.54 25.39
N SER A 141 -10.38 -11.93 25.08
CA SER A 141 -11.30 -11.34 26.05
C SER A 141 -12.72 -11.28 25.47
N PHE A 142 -13.68 -10.75 26.25
CA PHE A 142 -15.05 -10.48 25.80
C PHE A 142 -15.20 -9.22 24.93
N ARG A 143 -14.12 -8.55 24.60
CA ARG A 143 -14.06 -7.36 23.76
C ARG A 143 -14.64 -7.64 22.37
N GLN A 144 -15.44 -6.70 21.85
CA GLN A 144 -16.06 -6.78 20.54
C GLN A 144 -15.88 -5.46 19.80
N GLN A 145 -15.69 -5.49 18.48
CA GLN A 145 -15.61 -4.33 17.60
C GLN A 145 -14.61 -3.28 18.12
N ASN A 146 -13.48 -3.74 18.66
CA ASN A 146 -12.46 -2.87 19.22
C ASN A 146 -11.38 -2.58 18.17
N MET A 147 -10.99 -1.32 18.01
CA MET A 147 -9.98 -0.92 17.03
C MET A 147 -8.60 -1.58 17.27
N ALA A 148 -8.28 -2.01 18.50
CA ALA A 148 -7.06 -2.77 18.80
C ALA A 148 -7.04 -4.17 18.14
N ASP A 149 -8.20 -4.65 17.71
CA ASP A 149 -8.39 -5.93 17.02
C ASP A 149 -8.52 -5.74 15.50
N ALA A 150 -7.77 -4.80 14.95
CA ALA A 150 -7.79 -4.48 13.54
C ALA A 150 -6.74 -5.25 12.73
N LEU A 151 -6.97 -5.31 11.41
CA LEU A 151 -6.04 -5.74 10.36
C LEU A 151 -5.82 -4.55 9.42
N TYR A 152 -4.59 -4.29 9.02
CA TYR A 152 -4.27 -3.19 8.11
C TYR A 152 -4.20 -3.67 6.67
N ILE A 153 -4.85 -2.93 5.76
CA ILE A 153 -4.70 -3.07 4.30
C ILE A 153 -4.24 -1.71 3.76
N GLY A 154 -3.09 -1.69 3.09
CA GLY A 154 -2.50 -0.48 2.54
C GLY A 154 -3.03 -0.08 1.17
N GLY A 155 -2.46 1.00 0.63
CA GLY A 155 -2.72 1.47 -0.74
C GLY A 155 -3.96 2.35 -0.90
N PHE A 156 -4.46 2.97 0.17
CA PHE A 156 -5.59 3.89 0.14
C PHE A 156 -5.09 5.34 0.24
N LEU A 157 -5.44 6.18 -0.75
CA LEU A 157 -5.08 7.62 -0.82
C LEU A 157 -3.57 7.94 -0.77
N ASN A 158 -2.71 6.99 -1.10
CA ASN A 158 -1.27 7.24 -1.22
C ASN A 158 -0.96 8.07 -2.47
N GLY A 159 0.22 8.70 -2.48
CA GLY A 159 0.71 9.45 -3.62
C GLY A 159 1.10 8.58 -4.83
N THR A 160 1.60 9.22 -5.89
CA THR A 160 2.06 8.53 -7.10
C THR A 160 3.31 7.69 -6.81
N PRO A 161 3.33 6.38 -7.12
CA PRO A 161 4.49 5.53 -6.90
C PRO A 161 5.64 5.92 -7.84
N GLN A 162 6.88 5.82 -7.33
CA GLN A 162 8.11 6.06 -8.10
C GLN A 162 8.68 4.74 -8.65
N GLU A 163 8.47 3.65 -7.94
CA GLU A 163 8.86 2.28 -8.28
C GLU A 163 7.62 1.42 -8.40
N TYR A 164 7.49 0.67 -9.49
CA TYR A 164 6.25 -0.03 -9.75
C TYR A 164 6.40 -1.19 -10.74
N LEU A 165 5.48 -2.13 -10.67
CA LEU A 165 5.12 -3.07 -11.70
C LEU A 165 3.75 -2.65 -12.26
N TRP A 166 3.72 -2.14 -13.49
CA TRP A 166 2.51 -1.59 -14.10
C TRP A 166 2.05 -2.42 -15.29
N PHE A 167 0.82 -2.87 -15.24
CA PHE A 167 0.12 -3.53 -16.34
C PHE A 167 -0.72 -2.49 -17.08
N SER A 168 -0.37 -2.21 -18.32
CA SER A 168 -1.03 -1.23 -19.17
C SER A 168 -1.51 -1.87 -20.47
N GLU A 169 -2.25 -1.14 -21.29
CA GLU A 169 -2.65 -1.57 -22.64
C GLU A 169 -1.44 -1.88 -23.55
N ASN A 170 -0.31 -1.24 -23.31
CA ASN A 170 0.92 -1.41 -24.08
C ASN A 170 1.85 -2.52 -23.53
N GLY A 171 1.46 -3.22 -22.45
CA GLY A 171 2.23 -4.28 -21.85
C GLY A 171 2.58 -4.04 -20.38
N ILE A 172 3.67 -4.66 -19.93
CA ILE A 172 4.11 -4.64 -18.54
C ILE A 172 5.37 -3.79 -18.43
N THR A 173 5.37 -2.82 -17.52
CA THR A 173 6.54 -2.01 -17.18
C THR A 173 6.98 -2.30 -15.76
N LEU A 174 8.24 -2.72 -15.58
CA LEU A 174 8.91 -2.76 -14.28
C LEU A 174 9.86 -1.57 -14.18
N LYS A 175 9.64 -0.68 -13.22
CA LYS A 175 10.47 0.49 -12.97
C LYS A 175 11.00 0.50 -11.55
N THR A 176 12.31 0.65 -11.40
CA THR A 176 13.00 0.89 -10.14
C THR A 176 14.20 1.81 -10.35
N SER A 177 14.58 2.54 -9.31
CA SER A 177 15.85 3.29 -9.25
C SER A 177 17.02 2.42 -8.80
N GLY A 178 16.72 1.23 -8.27
CA GLY A 178 17.69 0.23 -7.82
C GLY A 178 18.02 -0.81 -8.87
N THR A 179 18.34 -2.01 -8.41
CA THR A 179 18.71 -3.17 -9.24
C THR A 179 17.53 -4.12 -9.35
N VAL A 180 17.28 -4.64 -10.55
CA VAL A 180 16.40 -5.80 -10.75
C VAL A 180 17.24 -7.06 -10.71
N SER A 181 17.01 -7.93 -9.73
CA SER A 181 17.66 -9.23 -9.61
C SER A 181 16.67 -10.35 -9.94
N ILE A 182 17.04 -11.23 -10.84
CA ILE A 182 16.25 -12.41 -11.21
C ILE A 182 17.09 -13.64 -10.82
N ASP A 183 16.68 -14.33 -9.75
CA ASP A 183 17.29 -15.57 -9.28
C ASP A 183 16.35 -16.73 -9.61
N ALA A 184 16.69 -17.47 -10.63
CA ALA A 184 15.90 -18.60 -11.14
C ALA A 184 16.82 -19.67 -11.72
N GLN A 185 16.42 -20.93 -11.65
CA GLN A 185 17.16 -22.01 -12.27
C GLN A 185 17.29 -21.82 -13.80
N ASN A 186 16.24 -21.30 -14.46
CA ASN A 186 16.23 -20.98 -15.88
C ASN A 186 15.36 -19.74 -16.12
N THR A 187 15.82 -18.86 -17.00
CA THR A 187 15.03 -17.72 -17.51
C THR A 187 14.83 -17.92 -19.01
N HIS A 188 13.57 -17.94 -19.47
CA HIS A 188 13.22 -18.08 -20.89
C HIS A 188 12.51 -16.81 -21.37
N ILE A 189 13.03 -16.22 -22.46
CA ILE A 189 12.45 -15.06 -23.13
C ILE A 189 12.18 -15.44 -24.58
N SER A 190 10.93 -15.45 -25.02
CA SER A 190 10.52 -15.91 -26.34
C SER A 190 10.51 -14.82 -27.43
N GLY A 191 10.70 -13.56 -27.06
CA GLY A 191 10.71 -12.42 -27.99
C GLY A 191 12.09 -11.80 -28.17
N PRO A 192 12.22 -10.81 -29.09
CA PRO A 192 13.44 -10.01 -29.21
C PRO A 192 13.78 -9.30 -27.89
N VAL A 193 15.06 -9.17 -27.57
CA VAL A 193 15.58 -8.47 -26.40
C VAL A 193 16.43 -7.29 -26.89
N ALA A 194 16.11 -6.10 -26.42
CA ALA A 194 16.94 -4.90 -26.60
C ALA A 194 17.60 -4.55 -25.26
N ILE A 195 18.89 -4.24 -25.29
CA ILE A 195 19.69 -3.84 -24.11
C ILE A 195 20.36 -2.51 -24.43
N ASP A 196 19.95 -1.44 -23.74
CA ASP A 196 20.51 -0.09 -23.94
C ASP A 196 21.78 0.15 -23.11
N GLY A 197 22.38 -0.89 -22.59
CA GLY A 197 23.60 -0.86 -21.77
C GLY A 197 24.57 -1.96 -22.16
N SER A 198 25.49 -2.27 -21.26
CA SER A 198 26.42 -3.38 -21.44
C SER A 198 25.82 -4.72 -20.98
N LEU A 199 26.13 -5.79 -21.71
CA LEU A 199 25.82 -7.16 -21.32
C LEU A 199 27.12 -7.84 -20.84
N THR A 200 27.12 -8.36 -19.62
CA THR A 200 28.20 -9.20 -19.08
C THR A 200 27.70 -10.62 -18.92
N VAL A 201 28.37 -11.57 -19.53
CA VAL A 201 28.10 -13.01 -19.42
C VAL A 201 29.29 -13.66 -18.75
N SER A 202 29.08 -14.32 -17.60
CA SER A 202 30.16 -14.89 -16.78
C SER A 202 30.72 -16.21 -17.31
N GLN A 203 29.97 -16.91 -18.17
CA GLN A 203 30.40 -18.20 -18.74
C GLN A 203 30.52 -18.10 -20.25
N ASP A 204 29.49 -18.44 -20.99
CA ASP A 204 29.47 -18.40 -22.43
C ASP A 204 28.13 -17.88 -22.97
N ALA A 205 28.16 -17.22 -24.12
CA ALA A 205 26.97 -16.90 -24.90
C ALA A 205 27.02 -17.66 -26.22
N THR A 206 25.94 -18.38 -26.52
CA THR A 206 25.83 -19.16 -27.76
C THR A 206 24.77 -18.53 -28.67
N ALA A 207 25.13 -18.18 -29.87
CA ALA A 207 24.23 -17.69 -30.90
C ALA A 207 24.19 -18.67 -32.08
N ASN A 208 23.02 -19.23 -32.39
CA ASN A 208 22.81 -20.20 -33.47
C ASN A 208 23.82 -21.40 -33.42
N GLY A 209 24.11 -21.90 -32.21
CA GLY A 209 25.06 -23.00 -32.01
C GLY A 209 26.53 -22.59 -31.98
N ILE A 210 26.87 -21.32 -32.18
CA ILE A 210 28.24 -20.81 -32.15
C ILE A 210 28.54 -20.20 -30.78
N SER A 211 29.50 -20.75 -30.06
CA SER A 211 30.01 -20.25 -28.78
C SER A 211 30.84 -18.98 -28.97
N LEU A 212 30.59 -17.94 -28.20
CA LEU A 212 31.40 -16.72 -28.22
C LEU A 212 32.82 -16.95 -27.68
N THR A 213 33.01 -17.87 -26.75
CA THR A 213 34.29 -18.10 -26.09
C THR A 213 35.14 -19.19 -26.80
N GLN A 214 34.52 -20.09 -27.59
CA GLN A 214 35.19 -21.27 -28.12
C GLN A 214 35.12 -21.40 -29.64
N HIS A 215 34.53 -20.45 -30.39
CA HIS A 215 34.48 -20.54 -31.82
C HIS A 215 35.85 -20.32 -32.46
N THR A 216 36.09 -20.99 -33.59
CA THR A 216 37.31 -20.87 -34.38
C THR A 216 36.99 -20.47 -35.80
N HIS A 217 37.93 -19.79 -36.46
CA HIS A 217 37.81 -19.41 -37.85
C HIS A 217 38.71 -20.31 -38.71
N PRO A 218 38.18 -21.06 -39.69
CA PRO A 218 39.01 -21.84 -40.59
C PRO A 218 39.75 -20.93 -41.60
N GLY A 219 40.92 -21.36 -42.05
CA GLY A 219 41.70 -20.64 -43.06
C GLY A 219 42.59 -19.51 -42.56
N VAL A 220 42.75 -19.38 -41.25
CA VAL A 220 43.64 -18.38 -40.61
C VAL A 220 44.98 -19.02 -40.28
N GLN A 221 46.10 -18.41 -40.69
CA GLN A 221 47.44 -18.82 -40.24
C GLN A 221 47.67 -18.30 -38.80
N PRO A 222 48.14 -19.17 -37.88
CA PRO A 222 48.53 -18.72 -36.55
C PRO A 222 49.72 -17.73 -36.63
N GLY A 223 49.61 -16.63 -35.90
CA GLY A 223 50.65 -15.59 -35.77
C GLY A 223 50.69 -15.00 -34.37
N SER A 224 51.75 -14.24 -34.05
CA SER A 224 51.90 -13.58 -32.74
C SER A 224 51.21 -12.23 -32.65
N GLY A 225 50.59 -11.76 -33.73
CA GLY A 225 49.85 -10.51 -33.77
C GLY A 225 48.41 -10.68 -33.30
N THR A 226 47.88 -9.65 -32.66
CA THR A 226 46.45 -9.55 -32.31
C THR A 226 45.71 -8.69 -33.34
N THR A 227 44.46 -9.00 -33.62
CA THR A 227 43.60 -8.13 -34.44
C THR A 227 43.29 -6.85 -33.70
N GLY A 228 43.01 -5.77 -34.42
CA GLY A 228 42.40 -4.57 -33.84
C GLY A 228 40.98 -4.82 -33.33
N THR A 229 40.38 -3.79 -32.70
CA THR A 229 38.98 -3.84 -32.32
C THR A 229 38.07 -4.03 -33.55
N PRO A 230 36.95 -4.75 -33.42
CA PRO A 230 35.96 -4.84 -34.48
C PRO A 230 35.53 -3.45 -34.96
N GLN A 231 35.48 -3.23 -36.24
CA GLN A 231 34.91 -2.01 -36.84
C GLN A 231 33.52 -2.35 -37.36
N GLY A 232 32.50 -1.59 -36.90
CA GLY A 232 31.11 -1.67 -37.34
C GLY A 232 30.77 -0.56 -38.32
#